data_3cac0ff8ce40382204f1e6f4670103b6
#
_entry.id   3cac0ff8ce40382204f1e6f4670103b6
#
_cell.length_a   1.000
_cell.length_b   1.000
_cell.length_c   1.000
_cell.angle_alpha   90.00
_cell.angle_beta   90.00
_cell.angle_gamma   90.00
#
_symmetry.space_group_name_H-M   'P 1'
#
loop_
_entity.id
_entity.type
_entity.pdbx_description
1 polymer ?
#
loop_
_entity_poly.entity_id
_entity_poly.type
_entity_poly.pdbx_seq_one_letter_code
_entity_poly.pdbx_strand_id
1 'polypeptide(L)'
;ISEAEQAGGHMETILESVAKSVSEIEDIKKEQKAGIFNLVVQGYIIFVIFIIIMLVTEFRIIPMTAGLSGTQGVGFIAGTGASVPTVTPEEISAPFLLLLIIQGLFAGLVIGKLSEGSIKAGVKHSFILTFLAWIITTGVRALLG
;
A
#
# COMPACT_ATOMS: atom_id res chain seq x y z
N ILE A 1 -49.67 43.03 0.03
CA ILE A 1 -49.43 42.15 1.22
C ILE A 1 -49.31 40.69 0.76
N SER A 2 -50.11 40.21 -0.22
CA SER A 2 -50.04 38.82 -0.62
C SER A 2 -48.76 38.45 -1.43
N GLU A 3 -48.16 39.37 -2.15
CA GLU A 3 -46.92 39.15 -2.89
C GLU A 3 -45.69 38.99 -1.95
N ALA A 4 -45.68 39.73 -0.83
CA ALA A 4 -44.62 39.61 0.17
C ALA A 4 -44.68 38.28 0.93
N GLU A 5 -45.89 37.77 1.22
CA GLU A 5 -46.08 36.45 1.82
C GLU A 5 -45.71 35.30 0.87
N GLN A 6 -46.02 35.42 -0.43
CA GLN A 6 -45.58 34.43 -1.43
C GLN A 6 -44.09 34.43 -1.62
N ALA A 7 -43.42 35.58 -1.61
CA ALA A 7 -41.98 35.69 -1.69
C ALA A 7 -41.30 35.11 -0.44
N GLY A 8 -41.86 35.31 0.76
CA GLY A 8 -41.36 34.75 2.00
C GLY A 8 -41.45 33.22 2.05
N GLY A 9 -42.60 32.64 1.64
CA GLY A 9 -42.75 31.19 1.57
C GLY A 9 -41.86 30.52 0.52
N HIS A 10 -41.59 31.21 -0.59
CA HIS A 10 -40.70 30.71 -1.61
C HIS A 10 -39.21 30.71 -1.17
N MET A 11 -38.82 31.75 -0.43
CA MET A 11 -37.48 31.83 0.17
C MET A 11 -37.25 30.74 1.22
N GLU A 12 -38.24 30.45 2.07
CA GLU A 12 -38.16 29.41 3.08
C GLU A 12 -37.99 28.03 2.44
N THR A 13 -38.77 27.73 1.39
CA THR A 13 -38.64 26.48 0.63
C THR A 13 -37.25 26.33 -0.07
N ILE A 14 -36.73 27.42 -0.60
CA ILE A 14 -35.38 27.43 -1.21
C ILE A 14 -34.32 27.23 -0.15
N LEU A 15 -34.39 27.89 0.99
CA LEU A 15 -33.46 27.72 2.10
C LEU A 15 -33.48 26.29 2.66
N GLU A 16 -34.66 25.70 2.84
CA GLU A 16 -34.79 24.31 3.27
C GLU A 16 -34.22 23.34 2.25
N SER A 17 -34.46 23.55 0.97
CA SER A 17 -33.89 22.74 -0.13
C SER A 17 -32.37 22.83 -0.17
N VAL A 18 -31.78 24.01 0.00
CA VAL A 18 -30.35 24.23 0.06
C VAL A 18 -29.74 23.56 1.29
N ALA A 19 -30.36 23.71 2.47
CA ALA A 19 -29.91 23.07 3.71
C ALA A 19 -29.90 21.55 3.58
N LYS A 20 -30.94 20.97 2.96
CA LYS A 20 -31.02 19.53 2.70
C LYS A 20 -29.93 19.08 1.75
N SER A 21 -29.69 19.81 0.66
CA SER A 21 -28.63 19.50 -0.30
C SER A 21 -27.24 19.57 0.35
N VAL A 22 -26.98 20.54 1.21
CA VAL A 22 -25.72 20.65 1.95
C VAL A 22 -25.54 19.46 2.91
N SER A 23 -26.60 19.05 3.61
CA SER A 23 -26.56 17.89 4.49
C SER A 23 -26.27 16.60 3.72
N GLU A 24 -26.89 16.40 2.56
CA GLU A 24 -26.65 15.25 1.69
C GLU A 24 -25.19 15.22 1.20
N ILE A 25 -24.62 16.37 0.84
CA ILE A 25 -23.21 16.48 0.44
C ILE A 25 -22.28 16.14 1.60
N GLU A 26 -22.59 16.58 2.82
CA GLU A 26 -21.80 16.25 4.01
C GLU A 26 -21.82 14.74 4.31
N ASP A 27 -22.97 14.11 4.18
CA ASP A 27 -23.11 12.66 4.38
C ASP A 27 -22.33 11.87 3.32
N ILE A 28 -22.40 12.27 2.06
CA ILE A 28 -21.60 11.67 0.98
C ILE A 28 -20.09 11.83 1.26
N LYS A 29 -19.66 13.00 1.73
CA LYS A 29 -18.26 13.22 2.11
C LYS A 29 -17.82 12.33 3.26
N LYS A 30 -18.67 12.09 4.25
CA LYS A 30 -18.38 11.19 5.36
C LYS A 30 -18.26 9.74 4.88
N GLU A 31 -19.15 9.29 4.01
CA GLU A 31 -19.10 7.95 3.40
C GLU A 31 -17.84 7.76 2.56
N GLN A 32 -17.49 8.74 1.73
CA GLN A 32 -16.25 8.71 0.95
C GLN A 32 -15.01 8.65 1.85
N LYS A 33 -15.00 9.43 2.93
CA LYS A 33 -13.90 9.44 3.89
C LYS A 33 -13.73 8.10 4.60
N ALA A 34 -14.82 7.46 4.97
CA ALA A 34 -14.83 6.11 5.55
C ALA A 34 -14.35 5.06 4.56
N GLY A 35 -14.78 5.13 3.28
CA GLY A 35 -14.33 4.25 2.22
C GLY A 35 -12.82 4.40 1.94
N ILE A 36 -12.33 5.63 1.89
CA ILE A 36 -10.89 5.91 1.70
C ILE A 36 -10.08 5.38 2.89
N PHE A 37 -10.55 5.57 4.12
CA PHE A 37 -9.89 5.03 5.30
C PHE A 37 -9.76 3.51 5.24
N ASN A 38 -10.81 2.81 4.82
CA ASN A 38 -10.78 1.36 4.61
C ASN A 38 -9.73 0.94 3.58
N LEU A 39 -9.65 1.65 2.45
CA LEU A 39 -8.65 1.39 1.41
C LEU A 39 -7.22 1.62 1.91
N VAL A 40 -7.00 2.65 2.73
CA VAL A 40 -5.70 2.93 3.34
C VAL A 40 -5.29 1.80 4.27
N VAL A 41 -6.16 1.39 5.19
CA VAL A 41 -5.90 0.28 6.12
C VAL A 41 -5.61 -1.01 5.36
N GLN A 42 -6.40 -1.31 4.34
CA GLN A 42 -6.19 -2.47 3.48
C GLN A 42 -4.84 -2.41 2.77
N GLY A 43 -4.44 -1.25 2.28
CA GLY A 43 -3.14 -1.05 1.63
C GLY A 43 -1.97 -1.30 2.58
N TYR A 44 -2.06 -0.84 3.82
CA TYR A 44 -1.06 -1.13 4.85
C TYR A 44 -0.97 -2.62 5.19
N ILE A 45 -2.11 -3.29 5.33
CA ILE A 45 -2.15 -4.73 5.62
C ILE A 45 -1.50 -5.52 4.48
N ILE A 46 -1.83 -5.22 3.23
CA ILE A 46 -1.25 -5.86 2.05
C ILE A 46 0.27 -5.65 2.02
N PHE A 47 0.73 -4.44 2.32
CA PHE A 47 2.15 -4.12 2.36
C PHE A 47 2.90 -4.92 3.44
N VAL A 48 2.34 -5.04 4.64
CA VAL A 48 2.91 -5.84 5.73
C VAL A 48 2.97 -7.32 5.35
N ILE A 49 1.91 -7.87 4.78
CA ILE A 49 1.88 -9.26 4.28
C ILE A 49 2.96 -9.47 3.22
N PHE A 50 3.13 -8.51 2.32
CA PHE A 50 4.17 -8.57 1.29
C PHE A 50 5.57 -8.61 1.89
N ILE A 51 5.85 -7.77 2.90
CA ILE A 51 7.12 -7.80 3.63
C ILE A 51 7.36 -9.17 4.27
N ILE A 52 6.35 -9.74 4.91
CA ILE A 52 6.45 -11.07 5.55
C ILE A 52 6.77 -12.14 4.51
N ILE A 53 6.08 -12.14 3.37
CA ILE A 53 6.33 -13.09 2.28
C ILE A 53 7.77 -12.94 1.76
N MET A 54 8.23 -11.72 1.57
CA MET A 54 9.60 -11.45 1.12
C MET A 54 10.64 -11.96 2.11
N LEU A 55 10.43 -11.70 3.40
CA LEU A 55 11.34 -12.19 4.45
C LEU A 55 11.37 -13.72 4.53
N VAL A 56 10.21 -14.36 4.46
CA VAL A 56 10.15 -15.83 4.42
C VAL A 56 10.87 -16.38 3.19
N THR A 57 10.71 -15.76 2.05
CA THR A 57 11.42 -16.15 0.81
C THR A 57 12.92 -15.99 0.98
N GLU A 58 13.38 -14.87 1.50
CA GLU A 58 14.81 -14.59 1.70
C GLU A 58 15.45 -15.58 2.70
N PHE A 59 14.82 -15.78 3.87
CA PHE A 59 15.42 -16.55 4.97
C PHE A 59 15.19 -18.06 4.90
N ARG A 60 14.12 -18.49 4.23
CA ARG A 60 13.76 -19.91 4.15
C ARG A 60 13.97 -20.53 2.78
N ILE A 61 13.50 -19.89 1.73
CA ILE A 61 13.49 -20.49 0.39
C ILE A 61 14.86 -20.42 -0.24
N ILE A 62 15.56 -19.29 -0.13
CA ILE A 62 16.90 -19.14 -0.72
C ILE A 62 17.93 -20.12 -0.13
N PRO A 63 18.05 -20.29 1.20
CA PRO A 63 18.97 -21.30 1.76
C PRO A 63 18.61 -22.72 1.37
N MET A 64 17.31 -23.06 1.26
CA MET A 64 16.88 -24.38 0.82
C MET A 64 17.26 -24.67 -0.64
N THR A 65 17.13 -23.68 -1.52
CA THR A 65 17.50 -23.80 -2.92
C THR A 65 19.01 -23.83 -3.11
N ALA A 66 19.78 -23.11 -2.31
CA ALA A 66 21.23 -23.16 -2.33
C ALA A 66 21.79 -24.55 -1.95
N GLY A 67 21.12 -25.26 -1.04
CA GLY A 67 21.42 -26.64 -0.69
C GLY A 67 21.09 -27.66 -1.79
N LEU A 68 20.14 -27.33 -2.67
CA LEU A 68 19.69 -28.16 -3.79
C LEU A 68 20.43 -27.86 -5.10
N SER A 69 21.16 -26.77 -5.19
CA SER A 69 21.90 -26.38 -6.40
C SER A 69 23.11 -27.32 -6.73
N GLY A 70 23.43 -28.22 -5.81
CA GLY A 70 24.31 -29.39 -6.14
C GLY A 70 23.64 -30.47 -7.00
N THR A 71 22.33 -30.47 -7.12
CA THR A 71 21.57 -31.45 -7.90
C THR A 71 20.28 -30.79 -8.48
N GLN A 72 20.34 -30.38 -9.74
CA GLN A 72 19.21 -30.21 -10.69
C GLN A 72 17.90 -29.52 -10.21
N GLY A 73 17.82 -28.88 -9.02
CA GLY A 73 16.57 -28.41 -8.46
C GLY A 73 15.98 -27.12 -9.06
N VAL A 74 16.77 -26.29 -9.69
CA VAL A 74 16.33 -24.99 -10.25
C VAL A 74 15.89 -25.07 -11.71
N GLY A 75 16.26 -26.12 -12.42
CA GLY A 75 15.84 -26.36 -13.81
C GLY A 75 14.35 -26.62 -13.97
N PHE A 76 13.65 -26.99 -12.89
CA PHE A 76 12.21 -27.28 -12.94
C PHE A 76 11.34 -26.00 -12.99
N ILE A 77 11.78 -24.90 -12.35
CA ILE A 77 11.00 -23.64 -12.33
C ILE A 77 11.15 -22.87 -13.64
N ALA A 78 12.30 -23.01 -14.31
CA ALA A 78 12.57 -22.27 -15.53
C ALA A 78 12.14 -22.99 -16.82
N GLY A 79 11.86 -24.29 -16.79
CA GLY A 79 11.45 -25.08 -17.97
C GLY A 79 12.40 -25.04 -19.16
N THR A 80 13.58 -24.45 -19.00
CA THR A 80 14.49 -24.12 -20.10
C THR A 80 15.76 -24.97 -20.13
N GLY A 81 15.99 -25.85 -19.15
CA GLY A 81 17.18 -26.69 -19.11
C GLY A 81 18.53 -25.91 -19.03
N ALA A 82 18.46 -24.61 -18.84
CA ALA A 82 19.61 -23.77 -18.67
C ALA A 82 20.18 -23.91 -17.26
N SER A 83 21.50 -24.13 -17.14
CA SER A 83 22.20 -24.06 -15.85
C SER A 83 22.11 -22.64 -15.32
N VAL A 84 21.23 -22.44 -14.30
CA VAL A 84 21.15 -21.16 -13.62
C VAL A 84 22.44 -21.01 -12.80
N PRO A 85 23.18 -19.91 -12.96
CA PRO A 85 24.35 -19.68 -12.15
C PRO A 85 23.99 -19.75 -10.66
N THR A 86 24.82 -20.39 -9.87
CA THR A 86 24.67 -20.48 -8.42
C THR A 86 24.77 -19.08 -7.83
N VAL A 87 23.62 -18.44 -7.63
CA VAL A 87 23.55 -17.10 -7.05
C VAL A 87 23.70 -17.25 -5.54
N THR A 88 24.68 -16.57 -4.98
CA THR A 88 24.88 -16.59 -3.53
C THR A 88 23.74 -15.85 -2.81
N PRO A 89 23.37 -16.27 -1.60
CA PRO A 89 22.33 -15.57 -0.83
C PRO A 89 22.59 -14.07 -0.67
N GLU A 90 23.84 -13.65 -0.63
CA GLU A 90 24.23 -12.24 -0.55
C GLU A 90 23.94 -11.46 -1.83
N GLU A 91 24.13 -12.08 -3.00
CA GLU A 91 23.82 -11.46 -4.30
C GLU A 91 22.32 -11.24 -4.51
N ILE A 92 21.49 -12.09 -3.92
CA ILE A 92 20.03 -12.00 -4.00
C ILE A 92 19.47 -10.95 -3.01
N SER A 93 20.13 -10.76 -1.89
CA SER A 93 19.64 -9.86 -0.84
C SER A 93 19.55 -8.39 -1.29
N ALA A 94 20.47 -7.93 -2.12
CA ALA A 94 20.48 -6.56 -2.61
C ALA A 94 19.30 -6.25 -3.55
N PRO A 95 18.97 -7.04 -4.59
CA PRO A 95 17.78 -6.82 -5.40
C PRO A 95 16.48 -6.98 -4.63
N PHE A 96 16.40 -7.87 -3.63
CA PHE A 96 15.22 -8.00 -2.77
C PHE A 96 14.98 -6.74 -1.94
N LEU A 97 16.02 -6.18 -1.36
CA LEU A 97 15.94 -4.93 -0.60
C LEU A 97 15.52 -3.76 -1.51
N LEU A 98 16.09 -3.68 -2.70
CA LEU A 98 15.72 -2.68 -3.70
C LEU A 98 14.25 -2.79 -4.10
N LEU A 99 13.77 -4.01 -4.34
CA LEU A 99 12.38 -4.28 -4.68
C LEU A 99 11.44 -3.85 -3.54
N LEU A 100 11.83 -4.10 -2.31
CA LEU A 100 11.07 -3.74 -1.10
C LEU A 100 10.99 -2.22 -0.93
N ILE A 101 12.08 -1.50 -1.21
CA ILE A 101 12.11 -0.02 -1.22
C ILE A 101 11.20 0.53 -2.32
N ILE A 102 11.30 0.02 -3.53
CA ILE A 102 10.46 0.44 -4.66
C ILE A 102 8.98 0.17 -4.33
N GLN A 103 8.67 -1.01 -3.83
CA GLN A 103 7.33 -1.38 -3.39
C GLN A 103 6.78 -0.43 -2.33
N GLY A 104 7.56 -0.11 -1.30
CA GLY A 104 7.19 0.83 -0.24
C GLY A 104 6.93 2.23 -0.77
N LEU A 105 7.77 2.67 -1.70
CA LEU A 105 7.63 3.98 -2.32
C LEU A 105 6.33 4.09 -3.13
N PHE A 106 6.06 3.13 -4.01
CA PHE A 106 4.83 3.12 -4.81
C PHE A 106 3.58 2.94 -3.97
N ALA A 107 3.58 1.98 -3.04
CA ALA A 107 2.46 1.76 -2.13
C ALA A 107 2.15 3.02 -1.31
N GLY A 108 3.16 3.67 -0.76
CA GLY A 108 3.01 4.91 -0.01
C GLY A 108 2.46 6.07 -0.83
N LEU A 109 2.92 6.21 -2.08
CA LEU A 109 2.39 7.22 -3.00
C LEU A 109 0.91 6.99 -3.32
N VAL A 110 0.53 5.75 -3.62
CA VAL A 110 -0.85 5.38 -3.92
C VAL A 110 -1.76 5.60 -2.71
N ILE A 111 -1.35 5.11 -1.54
CA ILE A 111 -2.09 5.27 -0.28
C ILE A 111 -2.26 6.75 0.05
N GLY A 112 -1.20 7.53 0.00
CA GLY A 112 -1.26 8.94 0.33
C GLY A 112 -2.09 9.76 -0.66
N LYS A 113 -2.04 9.43 -1.95
CA LYS A 113 -2.88 10.08 -2.95
C LYS A 113 -4.35 9.74 -2.76
N LEU A 114 -4.67 8.52 -2.40
CA LEU A 114 -6.04 8.08 -2.11
C LEU A 114 -6.57 8.68 -0.79
N SER A 115 -5.72 8.74 0.24
CA SER A 115 -6.08 9.20 1.58
C SER A 115 -6.37 10.70 1.65
N GLU A 116 -5.48 11.51 1.12
CA GLU A 116 -5.54 12.97 1.25
C GLU A 116 -5.74 13.69 -0.10
N GLY A 117 -5.83 12.95 -1.20
CA GLY A 117 -5.94 13.51 -2.55
C GLY A 117 -4.68 14.27 -3.01
N SER A 118 -3.64 14.31 -2.20
CA SER A 118 -2.42 15.08 -2.40
C SER A 118 -1.19 14.20 -2.57
N ILE A 119 -0.38 14.49 -3.56
CA ILE A 119 0.90 13.80 -3.78
C ILE A 119 1.89 14.07 -2.63
N LYS A 120 1.81 15.24 -1.99
CA LYS A 120 2.64 15.59 -0.83
C LYS A 120 2.39 14.67 0.36
N ALA A 121 1.14 14.29 0.59
CA ALA A 121 0.80 13.30 1.61
C ALA A 121 1.31 11.90 1.23
N GLY A 122 1.24 11.54 -0.05
CA GLY A 122 1.80 10.29 -0.56
C GLY A 122 3.29 10.15 -0.28
N VAL A 123 4.06 11.21 -0.44
CA VAL A 123 5.49 11.21 -0.13
C VAL A 123 5.76 10.93 1.35
N LYS A 124 4.96 11.50 2.27
CA LYS A 124 5.09 11.22 3.70
C LYS A 124 4.81 9.76 4.02
N HIS A 125 3.73 9.20 3.50
CA HIS A 125 3.37 7.80 3.69
C HIS A 125 4.40 6.86 3.05
N SER A 126 4.90 7.19 1.87
CA SER A 126 5.96 6.46 1.18
C SER A 126 7.24 6.40 2.04
N PHE A 127 7.64 7.53 2.62
CA PHE A 127 8.81 7.60 3.48
C PHE A 127 8.65 6.74 4.75
N ILE A 128 7.48 6.80 5.38
CA ILE A 128 7.16 6.00 6.56
C ILE A 128 7.19 4.50 6.23
N LEU A 129 6.56 4.08 5.13
CA LEU A 129 6.53 2.68 4.71
C LEU A 129 7.91 2.15 4.35
N THR A 130 8.69 2.93 3.60
CA THR A 130 10.06 2.55 3.23
C THR A 130 10.96 2.43 4.46
N PHE A 131 10.85 3.38 5.39
CA PHE A 131 11.60 3.36 6.64
C PHE A 131 11.21 2.17 7.53
N LEU A 132 9.92 1.90 7.63
CA LEU A 132 9.40 0.75 8.35
C LEU A 132 9.88 -0.58 7.74
N ALA A 133 9.85 -0.70 6.42
CA ALA A 133 10.37 -1.84 5.70
C ALA A 133 11.87 -2.05 5.96
N TRP A 134 12.64 -0.97 5.95
CA TRP A 134 14.07 -1.01 6.24
C TRP A 134 14.37 -1.46 7.67
N ILE A 135 13.63 -0.92 8.67
CA ILE A 135 13.77 -1.32 10.07
C ILE A 135 13.42 -2.80 10.27
N ILE A 136 12.30 -3.25 9.69
CA ILE A 136 11.88 -4.65 9.81
C ILE A 136 12.92 -5.58 9.20
N THR A 137 13.37 -5.27 7.99
CA THR A 137 14.36 -6.10 7.29
C THR A 137 15.69 -6.15 8.04
N THR A 138 16.17 -5.01 8.52
CA THR A 138 17.42 -4.92 9.30
C THR A 138 17.28 -5.61 10.64
N GLY A 139 16.14 -5.43 11.34
CA GLY A 139 15.86 -6.06 12.62
C GLY A 139 15.79 -7.59 12.51
N VAL A 140 15.13 -8.11 11.49
CA VAL A 140 15.05 -9.56 11.24
C VAL A 140 16.40 -10.13 10.87
N ARG A 141 17.21 -9.44 10.07
CA ARG A 141 18.58 -9.86 9.75
C ARG A 141 19.46 -9.89 11.01
N ALA A 142 19.33 -8.92 11.89
CA ALA A 142 20.08 -8.86 13.14
C ALA A 142 19.69 -9.97 14.15
N LEU A 143 18.43 -10.44 14.09
CA LEU A 143 17.90 -11.45 15.01
C LEU A 143 18.12 -12.89 14.51
N LEU A 144 18.15 -13.09 13.19
CA LEU A 144 18.21 -14.43 12.56
C LEU A 144 19.56 -14.69 11.85
N GLY A 145 20.36 -13.66 11.65
CA GLY A 145 21.72 -13.75 11.13
C GLY A 145 22.72 -13.78 12.26
#